data_3d9ddd1ae5a6b0b58eb2b3f31e3c56df
#
_entry.id   3d9ddd1ae5a6b0b58eb2b3f31e3c56df
#
_cell.length_a   1.000
_cell.length_b   1.000
_cell.length_c   1.000
_cell.angle_alpha   90.00
_cell.angle_beta   90.00
_cell.angle_gamma   90.00
#
_symmetry.space_group_name_H-M   'P 1'
#
loop_
_entity.id
_entity.type
_entity.pdbx_description
1 polymer ?
#
loop_
_entity_poly.entity_id
_entity_poly.type
_entity_poly.pdbx_seq_one_letter_code
_entity_poly.pdbx_strand_id
1 'polypeptide(L)'
;HVANRLAERGDTVFGIDNLNEYYDVSLKISRLDNLKKQAKFIFQKCDIGDYQELKDICQQEMFDCVVHLAAQAGVRYSIVNPHAYINSNIQGFMNVLECCRNLNISHLVYASSSSVYGENGRLPFNENHNVDHPVSLYAATKKANELMAHSYSHLYGIPTTGLRFFTVYGPWGRPDMAPMIFAKAILNDQKIDVFNSGQMSRD
;
A
#
# COMPACT_ATOMS: atom_id res chain seq x y z
N HIS A 1 6.77 8.64 4.79
CA HIS A 1 6.71 9.94 4.07
C HIS A 1 5.35 10.61 4.22
N VAL A 2 4.24 9.89 3.95
CA VAL A 2 2.88 10.48 4.09
C VAL A 2 2.64 10.88 5.53
N ALA A 3 2.85 9.98 6.50
CA ALA A 3 2.68 10.26 7.92
C ALA A 3 3.53 11.45 8.39
N ASN A 4 4.80 11.52 7.96
CA ASN A 4 5.67 12.65 8.29
C ASN A 4 5.11 13.97 7.74
N ARG A 5 4.66 13.97 6.48
CA ARG A 5 4.12 15.17 5.84
C ARG A 5 2.81 15.64 6.48
N LEU A 6 1.95 14.71 6.89
CA LEU A 6 0.73 15.03 7.62
C LEU A 6 1.05 15.61 9.00
N ALA A 7 1.96 15.00 9.75
CA ALA A 7 2.38 15.51 11.06
C ALA A 7 3.03 16.91 10.96
N GLU A 8 3.87 17.15 9.93
CA GLU A 8 4.43 18.48 9.64
C GLU A 8 3.36 19.51 9.30
N ARG A 9 2.27 19.12 8.65
CA ARG A 9 1.11 19.98 8.39
C ARG A 9 0.32 20.33 9.65
N GLY A 10 0.52 19.58 10.73
CA GLY A 10 -0.14 19.79 12.00
C GLY A 10 -1.24 18.79 12.33
N ASP A 11 -1.47 17.80 11.47
CA ASP A 11 -2.44 16.73 11.73
C ASP A 11 -1.95 15.83 12.86
N THR A 12 -2.87 15.25 13.63
CA THR A 12 -2.58 14.13 14.50
C THR A 12 -2.66 12.84 13.67
N VAL A 13 -1.56 12.10 13.62
CA VAL A 13 -1.43 10.91 12.78
C VAL A 13 -1.36 9.67 13.65
N PHE A 14 -2.33 8.79 13.50
CA PHE A 14 -2.31 7.47 14.10
C PHE A 14 -1.89 6.44 13.04
N GLY A 15 -0.74 5.84 13.21
CA GLY A 15 -0.18 4.87 12.26
C GLY A 15 -0.30 3.45 12.77
N ILE A 16 -0.69 2.52 11.90
CA ILE A 16 -0.68 1.07 12.16
C ILE A 16 0.16 0.35 11.11
N ASP A 17 0.89 -0.67 11.53
CA ASP A 17 1.64 -1.61 10.69
C ASP A 17 1.85 -2.90 11.45
N ASN A 18 1.81 -4.05 10.80
CA ASN A 18 2.04 -5.34 11.46
C ASN A 18 3.53 -5.66 11.64
N LEU A 19 4.42 -4.87 11.06
CA LEU A 19 5.88 -5.05 11.07
C LEU A 19 6.30 -6.45 10.60
N ASN A 20 5.61 -6.99 9.59
CA ASN A 20 5.89 -8.33 9.07
C ASN A 20 7.32 -8.47 8.52
N GLU A 21 7.78 -9.72 8.40
CA GLU A 21 9.13 -10.09 8.01
C GLU A 21 9.31 -10.24 6.48
N TYR A 22 8.46 -9.63 5.67
CA TYR A 22 8.60 -9.68 4.20
C TYR A 22 9.97 -9.17 3.72
N TYR A 23 10.52 -8.19 4.42
CA TYR A 23 11.91 -7.76 4.32
C TYR A 23 12.42 -7.39 5.74
N ASP A 24 13.71 -7.08 5.86
CA ASP A 24 14.35 -6.81 7.14
C ASP A 24 13.54 -5.81 8.00
N VAL A 25 13.07 -6.29 9.15
CA VAL A 25 12.23 -5.54 10.08
C VAL A 25 12.98 -4.33 10.67
N SER A 26 14.31 -4.40 10.75
CA SER A 26 15.13 -3.28 11.25
C SER A 26 14.92 -2.00 10.43
N LEU A 27 14.70 -2.12 9.12
CA LEU A 27 14.37 -1.00 8.26
C LEU A 27 13.00 -0.39 8.61
N LYS A 28 12.00 -1.23 8.94
CA LYS A 28 10.68 -0.75 9.38
C LYS A 28 10.78 -0.03 10.73
N ILE A 29 11.51 -0.60 11.66
CA ILE A 29 11.77 0.01 12.98
C ILE A 29 12.46 1.36 12.82
N SER A 30 13.52 1.46 12.01
CA SER A 30 14.23 2.71 11.76
C SER A 30 13.34 3.81 11.16
N ARG A 31 12.42 3.44 10.26
CA ARG A 31 11.40 4.38 9.72
C ARG A 31 10.45 4.85 10.82
N LEU A 32 10.01 3.92 11.67
CA LEU A 32 9.10 4.20 12.78
C LEU A 32 9.76 5.10 13.81
N ASP A 33 11.05 4.87 14.16
CA ASP A 33 11.80 5.69 15.09
C ASP A 33 11.96 7.13 14.57
N ASN A 34 12.07 7.31 13.25
CA ASN A 34 12.05 8.65 12.66
C ASN A 34 10.68 9.31 12.79
N LEU A 35 9.59 8.57 12.59
CA LEU A 35 8.22 9.10 12.74
C LEU A 35 7.88 9.43 14.18
N LYS A 36 8.34 8.64 15.15
CA LYS A 36 8.14 8.89 16.60
C LYS A 36 8.76 10.18 17.12
N LYS A 37 9.66 10.80 16.34
CA LYS A 37 10.20 12.14 16.65
C LYS A 37 9.17 13.25 16.42
N GLN A 38 8.11 12.98 15.66
CA GLN A 38 7.00 13.91 15.45
C GLN A 38 6.05 13.88 16.64
N ALA A 39 5.82 15.04 17.25
CA ALA A 39 5.01 15.15 18.48
C ALA A 39 3.56 14.68 18.33
N LYS A 40 3.02 14.69 17.10
CA LYS A 40 1.63 14.32 16.78
C LYS A 40 1.53 12.97 16.06
N PHE A 41 2.54 12.11 16.20
CA PHE A 41 2.51 10.76 15.64
C PHE A 41 2.37 9.72 16.75
N ILE A 42 1.34 8.90 16.61
CA ILE A 42 1.06 7.76 17.51
C ILE A 42 1.19 6.48 16.67
N PHE A 43 1.72 5.42 17.24
CA PHE A 43 1.86 4.15 16.55
C PHE A 43 1.34 3.00 17.40
N GLN A 44 0.58 2.13 16.75
CA GLN A 44 0.20 0.84 17.32
C GLN A 44 0.49 -0.27 16.31
N LYS A 45 1.11 -1.36 16.79
CA LYS A 45 1.29 -2.56 15.97
C LYS A 45 -0.05 -3.25 15.83
N CYS A 46 -0.51 -3.49 14.60
CA CYS A 46 -1.75 -4.20 14.31
C CYS A 46 -1.67 -4.81 12.92
N ASP A 47 -2.22 -6.00 12.74
CA ASP A 47 -2.46 -6.60 11.43
C ASP A 47 -3.88 -6.27 10.98
N ILE A 48 -4.03 -5.59 9.85
CA ILE A 48 -5.35 -5.27 9.29
C ILE A 48 -6.19 -6.51 8.93
N GLY A 49 -5.56 -7.68 8.81
CA GLY A 49 -6.23 -8.96 8.65
C GLY A 49 -7.02 -9.39 9.89
N ASP A 50 -6.63 -8.93 11.08
CA ASP A 50 -7.37 -9.12 12.32
C ASP A 50 -8.43 -8.03 12.49
N TYR A 51 -9.67 -8.38 12.15
CA TYR A 51 -10.78 -7.43 12.20
C TYR A 51 -11.08 -6.96 13.63
N GLN A 52 -10.96 -7.84 14.62
CA GLN A 52 -11.33 -7.48 15.98
C GLN A 52 -10.32 -6.48 16.56
N GLU A 53 -9.02 -6.74 16.41
CA GLU A 53 -7.97 -5.82 16.86
C GLU A 53 -8.08 -4.45 16.15
N LEU A 54 -8.26 -4.46 14.83
CA LEU A 54 -8.44 -3.22 14.05
C LEU A 54 -9.67 -2.43 14.49
N LYS A 55 -10.80 -3.10 14.71
CA LYS A 55 -12.04 -2.50 15.17
C LYS A 55 -11.90 -1.87 16.56
N ASP A 56 -11.22 -2.55 17.48
CA ASP A 56 -11.01 -2.05 18.83
C ASP A 56 -10.16 -0.78 18.82
N ILE A 57 -9.10 -0.74 18.01
CA ILE A 57 -8.31 0.49 17.77
C ILE A 57 -9.20 1.61 17.23
N CYS A 58 -9.98 1.30 16.20
CA CYS A 58 -10.85 2.27 15.55
C CYS A 58 -11.92 2.84 16.47
N GLN A 59 -12.38 2.09 17.48
CA GLN A 59 -13.37 2.54 18.45
C GLN A 59 -12.79 3.38 19.59
N GLN A 60 -11.49 3.27 19.86
CA GLN A 60 -10.81 4.04 20.91
C GLN A 60 -10.48 5.46 20.50
N GLU A 61 -10.35 5.71 19.21
CA GLU A 61 -9.91 6.97 18.65
C GLU A 61 -10.96 7.50 17.65
N MET A 62 -11.07 8.81 17.55
CA MET A 62 -11.93 9.46 16.53
C MET A 62 -11.07 9.83 15.33
N PHE A 63 -11.34 9.19 14.19
CA PHE A 63 -10.63 9.48 12.94
C PHE A 63 -11.51 10.27 11.96
N ASP A 64 -10.98 11.32 11.38
CA ASP A 64 -11.64 12.08 10.31
C ASP A 64 -11.43 11.40 8.95
N CYS A 65 -10.21 10.95 8.67
CA CYS A 65 -9.80 10.40 7.39
C CYS A 65 -8.94 9.16 7.58
N VAL A 66 -9.00 8.26 6.60
CA VAL A 66 -8.12 7.09 6.53
C VAL A 66 -7.26 7.16 5.27
N VAL A 67 -5.95 6.98 5.43
CA VAL A 67 -4.99 6.80 4.34
C VAL A 67 -4.48 5.35 4.39
N HIS A 68 -5.04 4.49 3.57
CA HIS A 68 -4.74 3.06 3.55
C HIS A 68 -3.64 2.74 2.53
N LEU A 69 -2.42 2.54 3.04
CA LEU A 69 -1.25 2.16 2.25
C LEU A 69 -0.76 0.74 2.59
N ALA A 70 -1.36 0.10 3.60
CA ALA A 70 -0.99 -1.25 4.01
C ALA A 70 -1.40 -2.26 2.93
N ALA A 71 -0.48 -3.13 2.55
CA ALA A 71 -0.73 -4.20 1.60
C ALA A 71 0.46 -5.17 1.56
N GLN A 72 0.21 -6.41 1.15
CA GLN A 72 1.28 -7.22 0.61
C GLN A 72 1.57 -6.73 -0.81
N ALA A 73 2.74 -6.21 -1.03
CA ALA A 73 3.20 -5.67 -2.31
C ALA A 73 4.19 -6.62 -3.01
N GLY A 74 4.49 -6.35 -4.29
CA GLY A 74 5.42 -7.14 -5.09
C GLY A 74 4.73 -8.14 -6.02
N VAL A 75 4.78 -7.88 -7.33
CA VAL A 75 4.12 -8.75 -8.34
C VAL A 75 4.67 -10.18 -8.29
N ARG A 76 6.00 -10.34 -8.22
CA ARG A 76 6.64 -11.67 -8.25
C ARG A 76 6.34 -12.49 -7.00
N TYR A 77 6.32 -11.87 -5.84
CA TYR A 77 6.06 -12.57 -4.59
C TYR A 77 4.63 -13.13 -4.53
N SER A 78 3.69 -12.57 -5.29
CA SER A 78 2.32 -13.11 -5.36
C SER A 78 2.24 -14.51 -6.00
N ILE A 79 3.27 -14.92 -6.73
CA ILE A 79 3.40 -16.29 -7.27
C ILE A 79 3.88 -17.24 -6.17
N VAL A 80 4.75 -16.78 -5.29
CA VAL A 80 5.37 -17.60 -4.24
C VAL A 80 4.44 -17.77 -3.03
N ASN A 81 3.78 -16.69 -2.62
CA ASN A 81 2.89 -16.68 -1.46
C ASN A 81 1.57 -15.97 -1.76
N PRO A 82 0.65 -16.59 -2.51
CA PRO A 82 -0.63 -15.98 -2.89
C PRO A 82 -1.54 -15.68 -1.69
N HIS A 83 -1.49 -16.50 -0.63
CA HIS A 83 -2.33 -16.33 0.55
C HIS A 83 -2.06 -15.01 1.28
N ALA A 84 -0.81 -14.54 1.32
CA ALA A 84 -0.47 -13.25 1.91
C ALA A 84 -1.20 -12.09 1.22
N TYR A 85 -1.45 -12.20 -0.10
CA TYR A 85 -2.18 -11.18 -0.87
C TYR A 85 -3.67 -11.21 -0.60
N ILE A 86 -4.27 -12.40 -0.45
CA ILE A 86 -5.67 -12.52 -0.07
C ILE A 86 -5.89 -11.97 1.34
N ASN A 87 -5.06 -12.37 2.28
CA ASN A 87 -5.19 -11.93 3.67
C ASN A 87 -5.01 -10.42 3.83
N SER A 88 -3.92 -9.85 3.29
CA SER A 88 -3.64 -8.42 3.47
C SER A 88 -4.47 -7.54 2.54
N ASN A 89 -4.54 -7.89 1.23
CA ASN A 89 -5.11 -6.97 0.25
C ASN A 89 -6.62 -7.11 0.08
N ILE A 90 -7.19 -8.28 0.33
CA ILE A 90 -8.64 -8.49 0.23
C ILE A 90 -9.28 -8.45 1.61
N GLN A 91 -8.93 -9.38 2.50
CA GLN A 91 -9.51 -9.44 3.84
C GLN A 91 -9.18 -8.17 4.64
N GLY A 92 -7.91 -7.77 4.66
CA GLY A 92 -7.47 -6.57 5.37
C GLY A 92 -8.12 -5.29 4.83
N PHE A 93 -8.24 -5.15 3.50
CA PHE A 93 -8.91 -3.99 2.91
C PHE A 93 -10.41 -3.97 3.24
N MET A 94 -11.08 -5.12 3.22
CA MET A 94 -12.48 -5.23 3.65
C MET A 94 -12.64 -4.78 5.10
N ASN A 95 -11.75 -5.20 6.00
CA ASN A 95 -11.77 -4.80 7.39
C ASN A 95 -11.63 -3.28 7.56
N VAL A 96 -10.73 -2.65 6.77
CA VAL A 96 -10.59 -1.19 6.74
C VAL A 96 -11.87 -0.51 6.25
N LEU A 97 -12.52 -1.03 5.20
CA LEU A 97 -13.79 -0.50 4.70
C LEU A 97 -14.91 -0.58 5.76
N GLU A 98 -15.00 -1.71 6.49
CA GLU A 98 -15.95 -1.87 7.58
C GLU A 98 -15.69 -0.89 8.74
N CYS A 99 -14.42 -0.65 9.08
CA CYS A 99 -14.07 0.38 10.05
C CYS A 99 -14.48 1.77 9.57
N CYS A 100 -14.20 2.12 8.31
CA CYS A 100 -14.61 3.40 7.72
C CYS A 100 -16.13 3.59 7.78
N ARG A 101 -16.90 2.54 7.47
CA ARG A 101 -18.36 2.56 7.53
C ARG A 101 -18.87 2.82 8.95
N ASN A 102 -18.32 2.10 9.93
CA ASN A 102 -18.79 2.16 11.32
C ASN A 102 -18.42 3.47 12.03
N LEU A 103 -17.37 4.15 11.58
CA LEU A 103 -16.87 5.41 12.15
C LEU A 103 -17.36 6.65 11.41
N ASN A 104 -18.13 6.51 10.34
CA ASN A 104 -18.55 7.62 9.48
C ASN A 104 -17.35 8.46 8.99
N ILE A 105 -16.29 7.80 8.55
CA ILE A 105 -15.07 8.45 8.05
C ILE A 105 -15.42 9.41 6.90
N SER A 106 -14.90 10.62 6.94
CA SER A 106 -15.17 11.63 5.93
C SER A 106 -14.52 11.35 4.58
N HIS A 107 -13.41 10.61 4.55
CA HIS A 107 -12.70 10.24 3.32
C HIS A 107 -11.75 9.06 3.53
N LEU A 108 -11.82 8.09 2.61
CA LEU A 108 -10.84 7.00 2.50
C LEU A 108 -9.97 7.24 1.26
N VAL A 109 -8.67 7.47 1.44
CA VAL A 109 -7.67 7.44 0.37
C VAL A 109 -6.93 6.11 0.44
N TYR A 110 -6.84 5.38 -0.67
CA TYR A 110 -6.19 4.07 -0.67
C TYR A 110 -5.25 3.86 -1.85
N ALA A 111 -4.23 3.04 -1.63
CA ALA A 111 -3.29 2.66 -2.66
C ALA A 111 -3.86 1.58 -3.58
N SER A 112 -4.17 1.92 -4.82
CA SER A 112 -4.23 1.01 -5.95
C SER A 112 -2.82 0.86 -6.57
N SER A 113 -2.72 0.48 -7.81
CA SER A 113 -1.44 0.26 -8.49
C SER A 113 -1.57 0.44 -9.99
N SER A 114 -0.54 0.94 -10.66
CA SER A 114 -0.45 0.91 -12.12
C SER A 114 -0.49 -0.52 -12.71
N SER A 115 -0.21 -1.53 -11.88
CA SER A 115 -0.34 -2.94 -12.29
C SER A 115 -1.75 -3.34 -12.73
N VAL A 116 -2.79 -2.58 -12.34
CA VAL A 116 -4.17 -2.84 -12.78
C VAL A 116 -4.36 -2.61 -14.28
N TYR A 117 -3.51 -1.81 -14.92
CA TYR A 117 -3.54 -1.59 -16.37
C TYR A 117 -3.19 -2.85 -17.17
N GLY A 118 -2.51 -3.84 -16.55
CA GLY A 118 -2.14 -5.08 -17.22
C GLY A 118 -1.24 -4.86 -18.43
N GLU A 119 -1.55 -5.53 -19.52
CA GLU A 119 -0.87 -5.40 -20.83
C GLU A 119 -1.56 -4.36 -21.75
N ASN A 120 -2.13 -3.30 -21.19
CA ASN A 120 -2.77 -2.26 -22.00
C ASN A 120 -1.72 -1.55 -22.87
N GLY A 121 -1.83 -1.71 -24.18
CA GLY A 121 -0.88 -1.11 -25.13
C GLY A 121 -1.10 0.37 -25.45
N ARG A 122 -2.13 1.00 -24.85
CA ARG A 122 -2.40 2.43 -25.07
C ARG A 122 -1.64 3.26 -24.07
N LEU A 123 -0.68 4.06 -24.56
CA LEU A 123 0.13 4.98 -23.76
C LEU A 123 -0.13 6.43 -24.20
N PRO A 124 -0.07 7.41 -23.28
CA PRO A 124 0.09 7.25 -21.82
C PRO A 124 -1.12 6.56 -21.20
N PHE A 125 -0.93 5.92 -20.03
CA PHE A 125 -2.07 5.37 -19.29
C PHE A 125 -3.02 6.47 -18.86
N ASN A 126 -4.32 6.13 -18.84
CA ASN A 126 -5.40 7.04 -18.45
C ASN A 126 -6.36 6.31 -17.51
N GLU A 127 -6.93 7.03 -16.57
CA GLU A 127 -7.84 6.48 -15.55
C GLU A 127 -9.08 5.81 -16.16
N ASN A 128 -9.49 6.27 -17.35
CA ASN A 128 -10.65 5.73 -18.07
C ASN A 128 -10.33 4.47 -18.91
N HIS A 129 -9.07 4.06 -18.96
CA HIS A 129 -8.75 2.80 -19.65
C HIS A 129 -9.36 1.61 -18.93
N ASN A 130 -9.82 0.64 -19.74
CA ASN A 130 -10.28 -0.64 -19.21
C ASN A 130 -9.12 -1.34 -18.48
N VAL A 131 -9.40 -1.83 -17.27
CA VAL A 131 -8.45 -2.52 -16.38
C VAL A 131 -8.97 -3.86 -15.90
N ASP A 132 -9.78 -4.55 -16.71
CA ASP A 132 -10.44 -5.81 -16.35
C ASP A 132 -9.57 -7.06 -16.63
N HIS A 133 -8.35 -6.86 -17.15
CA HIS A 133 -7.43 -7.94 -17.50
C HIS A 133 -6.09 -7.84 -16.75
N PRO A 134 -6.11 -7.93 -15.40
CA PRO A 134 -4.86 -7.93 -14.61
C PRO A 134 -4.04 -9.18 -14.92
N VAL A 135 -2.72 -9.02 -15.07
CA VAL A 135 -1.79 -10.11 -15.42
C VAL A 135 -1.02 -10.68 -14.23
N SER A 136 -1.42 -10.36 -13.02
CA SER A 136 -0.87 -10.93 -11.80
C SER A 136 -1.91 -10.95 -10.68
N LEU A 137 -1.73 -11.87 -9.72
CA LEU A 137 -2.60 -11.90 -8.54
C LEU A 137 -2.54 -10.59 -7.74
N TYR A 138 -1.36 -9.99 -7.61
CA TYR A 138 -1.22 -8.66 -7.00
C TYR A 138 -2.11 -7.62 -7.70
N ALA A 139 -2.04 -7.54 -9.02
CA ALA A 139 -2.87 -6.62 -9.80
C ALA A 139 -4.37 -6.92 -9.63
N ALA A 140 -4.75 -8.21 -9.63
CA ALA A 140 -6.12 -8.65 -9.40
C ALA A 140 -6.63 -8.21 -8.02
N THR A 141 -5.82 -8.35 -6.95
CA THR A 141 -6.22 -7.87 -5.62
C THR A 141 -6.37 -6.34 -5.57
N LYS A 142 -5.51 -5.59 -6.27
CA LYS A 142 -5.63 -4.12 -6.33
C LYS A 142 -6.86 -3.67 -7.13
N LYS A 143 -7.18 -4.36 -8.23
CA LYS A 143 -8.43 -4.11 -8.96
C LYS A 143 -9.64 -4.45 -8.10
N ALA A 144 -9.61 -5.55 -7.35
CA ALA A 144 -10.67 -5.89 -6.40
C ALA A 144 -10.86 -4.79 -5.34
N ASN A 145 -9.78 -4.18 -4.84
CA ASN A 145 -9.89 -3.04 -3.91
C ASN A 145 -10.65 -1.86 -4.55
N GLU A 146 -10.39 -1.53 -5.83
CA GLU A 146 -11.13 -0.47 -6.53
C GLU A 146 -12.64 -0.78 -6.59
N LEU A 147 -13.01 -2.04 -6.90
CA LEU A 147 -14.41 -2.47 -6.97
C LEU A 147 -15.08 -2.48 -5.59
N MET A 148 -14.38 -2.96 -4.55
CA MET A 148 -14.88 -2.97 -3.18
C MET A 148 -15.09 -1.53 -2.68
N ALA A 149 -14.13 -0.63 -2.88
CA ALA A 149 -14.25 0.77 -2.49
C ALA A 149 -15.41 1.46 -3.20
N HIS A 150 -15.59 1.21 -4.51
CA HIS A 150 -16.73 1.73 -5.28
C HIS A 150 -18.07 1.25 -4.70
N SER A 151 -18.17 -0.05 -4.38
CA SER A 151 -19.38 -0.62 -3.79
C SER A 151 -19.73 0.01 -2.43
N TYR A 152 -18.71 0.20 -1.56
CA TYR A 152 -18.89 0.83 -0.25
C TYR A 152 -19.25 2.32 -0.38
N SER A 153 -18.64 3.01 -1.34
CA SER A 153 -18.99 4.41 -1.64
C SER A 153 -20.46 4.52 -2.09
N HIS A 154 -20.90 3.63 -2.97
CA HIS A 154 -22.29 3.61 -3.46
C HIS A 154 -23.30 3.26 -2.36
N LEU A 155 -23.04 2.21 -1.58
CA LEU A 155 -23.99 1.67 -0.59
C LEU A 155 -24.04 2.51 0.68
N TYR A 156 -22.92 3.06 1.12
CA TYR A 156 -22.78 3.71 2.43
C TYR A 156 -22.39 5.18 2.36
N GLY A 157 -22.24 5.74 1.15
CA GLY A 157 -21.90 7.14 0.96
C GLY A 157 -20.49 7.54 1.42
N ILE A 158 -19.56 6.56 1.58
CA ILE A 158 -18.19 6.84 2.00
C ILE A 158 -17.41 7.41 0.82
N PRO A 159 -16.90 8.66 0.88
CA PRO A 159 -16.04 9.20 -0.15
C PRO A 159 -14.74 8.41 -0.23
N THR A 160 -14.38 7.90 -1.41
CA THR A 160 -13.15 7.13 -1.61
C THR A 160 -12.33 7.67 -2.77
N THR A 161 -10.99 7.62 -2.63
CA THR A 161 -10.04 7.95 -3.69
C THR A 161 -8.99 6.86 -3.81
N GLY A 162 -9.00 6.12 -4.91
CA GLY A 162 -7.99 5.12 -5.22
C GLY A 162 -6.85 5.74 -6.04
N LEU A 163 -5.60 5.55 -5.60
CA LEU A 163 -4.42 6.06 -6.27
C LEU A 163 -3.67 4.93 -6.96
N ARG A 164 -3.62 4.95 -8.30
CA ARG A 164 -2.87 3.96 -9.11
C ARG A 164 -1.39 4.33 -9.16
N PHE A 165 -0.69 4.05 -8.05
CA PHE A 165 0.75 4.34 -7.98
C PHE A 165 1.54 3.59 -9.05
N PHE A 166 2.43 4.31 -9.71
CA PHE A 166 3.53 3.75 -10.48
C PHE A 166 4.68 3.35 -9.56
N THR A 167 5.89 3.14 -10.09
CA THR A 167 7.03 2.76 -9.26
C THR A 167 7.41 3.92 -8.32
N VAL A 168 7.16 3.72 -7.03
CA VAL A 168 7.57 4.68 -5.99
C VAL A 168 9.00 4.36 -5.56
N TYR A 169 9.90 5.32 -5.65
CA TYR A 169 11.30 5.20 -5.28
C TYR A 169 11.78 6.43 -4.51
N GLY A 170 12.93 6.33 -3.86
CA GLY A 170 13.53 7.43 -3.10
C GLY A 170 14.09 6.97 -1.74
N PRO A 171 14.47 7.92 -0.88
CA PRO A 171 14.98 7.62 0.45
C PRO A 171 14.03 6.72 1.24
N TRP A 172 14.58 5.79 2.00
CA TRP A 172 13.79 4.79 2.74
C TRP A 172 12.96 3.84 1.87
N GLY A 173 13.29 3.73 0.56
CA GLY A 173 12.63 2.82 -0.36
C GLY A 173 12.70 1.36 0.09
N ARG A 174 11.78 0.52 -0.42
CA ARG A 174 11.80 -0.92 -0.14
C ARG A 174 13.02 -1.57 -0.79
N PRO A 175 13.68 -2.53 -0.11
CA PRO A 175 14.91 -3.14 -0.59
C PRO A 175 14.72 -4.04 -1.81
N ASP A 176 13.51 -4.52 -2.06
CA ASP A 176 13.13 -5.39 -3.19
C ASP A 176 12.82 -4.61 -4.49
N MET A 177 12.94 -3.28 -4.48
CA MET A 177 12.75 -2.45 -5.67
C MET A 177 14.05 -2.32 -6.46
N ALA A 178 13.95 -2.32 -7.81
CA ALA A 178 15.11 -2.29 -8.71
C ALA A 178 16.16 -1.22 -8.36
N PRO A 179 15.81 0.04 -8.08
CA PRO A 179 16.81 1.04 -7.71
C PRO A 179 17.62 0.67 -6.47
N MET A 180 16.96 0.05 -5.46
CA MET A 180 17.63 -0.35 -4.22
C MET A 180 18.50 -1.61 -4.42
N ILE A 181 18.00 -2.58 -5.21
CA ILE A 181 18.75 -3.79 -5.57
C ILE A 181 20.01 -3.40 -6.33
N PHE A 182 19.89 -2.52 -7.34
CA PHE A 182 21.02 -2.11 -8.15
C PHE A 182 22.03 -1.30 -7.35
N ALA A 183 21.57 -0.32 -6.56
CA ALA A 183 22.46 0.46 -5.70
C ALA A 183 23.25 -0.45 -4.74
N LYS A 184 22.57 -1.40 -4.07
CA LYS A 184 23.23 -2.35 -3.18
C LYS A 184 24.24 -3.24 -3.90
N ALA A 185 23.90 -3.75 -5.07
CA ALA A 185 24.79 -4.59 -5.86
C ALA A 185 26.04 -3.83 -6.32
N ILE A 186 25.87 -2.59 -6.83
CA ILE A 186 26.99 -1.73 -7.24
C ILE A 186 27.92 -1.42 -6.06
N LEU A 187 27.36 -1.05 -4.91
CA LEU A 187 28.17 -0.73 -3.70
C LEU A 187 28.95 -1.93 -3.13
N ASN A 188 28.53 -3.15 -3.45
CA ASN A 188 29.18 -4.38 -2.99
C ASN A 188 29.92 -5.13 -4.11
N ASP A 189 30.17 -4.51 -5.26
CA ASP A 189 30.79 -5.12 -6.43
C ASP A 189 30.13 -6.46 -6.87
N GLN A 190 28.81 -6.54 -6.67
CA GLN A 190 28.01 -7.71 -7.05
C GLN A 190 27.44 -7.58 -8.47
N LYS A 191 27.31 -8.70 -9.15
CA LYS A 191 26.65 -8.74 -10.47
C LYS A 191 25.19 -8.40 -10.36
N ILE A 192 24.68 -7.68 -11.37
CA ILE A 192 23.27 -7.34 -11.53
C ILE A 192 22.69 -8.20 -12.63
N ASP A 193 21.58 -8.87 -12.37
CA ASP A 193 20.83 -9.58 -13.39
C ASP A 193 20.06 -8.58 -14.25
N VAL A 194 20.37 -8.55 -15.52
CA VAL A 194 19.71 -7.67 -16.52
C VAL A 194 18.72 -8.52 -17.31
N PHE A 195 17.44 -8.30 -17.09
CA PHE A 195 16.37 -9.01 -17.79
C PHE A 195 16.13 -8.37 -19.17
N ASN A 196 15.66 -9.21 -20.13
CA ASN A 196 15.34 -8.80 -21.49
C ASN A 196 16.45 -7.96 -22.15
N SER A 197 17.72 -8.34 -21.94
CA SER A 197 18.91 -7.65 -22.46
C SER A 197 18.92 -6.14 -22.19
N GLY A 198 18.28 -5.68 -21.12
CA GLY A 198 18.16 -4.27 -20.76
C GLY A 198 17.13 -3.47 -21.57
N GLN A 199 16.43 -4.09 -22.49
CA GLN A 199 15.40 -3.45 -23.31
C GLN A 199 14.06 -3.39 -22.58
N MET A 200 14.05 -2.73 -21.42
CA MET A 200 12.85 -2.52 -20.62
C MET A 200 12.75 -1.05 -20.24
N SER A 201 11.59 -0.46 -20.49
CA SER A 201 11.24 0.87 -20.00
C SER A 201 10.16 0.76 -18.94
N ARG A 202 10.23 1.63 -17.95
CA ARG A 202 9.20 1.74 -16.92
C ARG A 202 9.11 3.19 -16.44
N ASP A 203 7.89 3.64 -16.21
CA ASP A 203 7.61 4.97 -15.65
C ASP A 203 8.02 5.07 -14.19
#